data_ab57ffe8c1bede2009af21121c464f8f
#
_entry.id   ab57ffe8c1bede2009af21121c464f8f
#
_cell.length_a   1.000
_cell.length_b   1.000
_cell.length_c   1.000
_cell.angle_alpha   90.00
_cell.angle_beta   90.00
_cell.angle_gamma   90.00
#
_symmetry.space_group_name_H-M   'P 1'
#
loop_
_entity.id
_entity.type
_entity.pdbx_description
1 polymer ?
#
loop_
_entity_poly.entity_id
_entity_poly.type
_entity_poly.pdbx_seq_one_letter_code
_entity_poly.pdbx_strand_id
1 'polypeptide(L)'
;MDLSIPLAAFGLGVALGASPGPVQLLLFSEASRGGAGRGLRAMAGANATFGLMMLLLAAGLSSLEPGETFQRVVKVIGGAFLVFLAVDAIREGRRPQVVDDLRGHPSVRGIVAVLLNPGVYVFLATTGTAVVASAVDEGGRGLAIVTVVALLVGVSLMDSAMVLLGAGAHRVSERFLRILSDVLAVAMGALGVWLVVRGIVG
;
A
#
# COMPACT_ATOMS: atom_id res chain seq x y z
N MET A 1 13.07 -0.61 -26.76
CA MET A 1 12.43 -0.93 -25.47
C MET A 1 11.01 -0.41 -25.56
N ASP A 2 10.04 -1.28 -25.45
CA ASP A 2 8.65 -0.85 -25.35
C ASP A 2 8.42 -0.22 -23.96
N LEU A 3 8.05 1.07 -23.93
CA LEU A 3 7.82 1.82 -22.70
C LEU A 3 6.37 1.70 -22.21
N SER A 4 5.54 0.93 -22.91
CA SER A 4 4.12 0.78 -22.56
C SER A 4 3.92 0.14 -21.17
N ILE A 5 4.70 -0.90 -20.85
CA ILE A 5 4.61 -1.57 -19.54
C ILE A 5 5.09 -0.65 -18.40
N PRO A 6 6.27 -0.01 -18.45
CA PRO A 6 6.66 0.97 -17.43
C PRO A 6 5.67 2.11 -17.26
N LEU A 7 5.08 2.62 -18.36
CA LEU A 7 4.09 3.69 -18.28
C LEU A 7 2.78 3.21 -17.64
N ALA A 8 2.32 2.01 -17.98
CA ALA A 8 1.17 1.38 -17.32
C ALA A 8 1.45 1.13 -15.82
N ALA A 9 2.65 0.68 -15.48
CA ALA A 9 3.08 0.47 -14.09
C ALA A 9 3.14 1.81 -13.31
N PHE A 10 3.60 2.89 -13.92
CA PHE A 10 3.53 4.23 -13.33
C PHE A 10 2.08 4.61 -13.02
N GLY A 11 1.17 4.47 -13.99
CA GLY A 11 -0.25 4.74 -13.79
C GLY A 11 -0.87 3.87 -12.67
N LEU A 12 -0.50 2.59 -12.62
CA LEU A 12 -0.88 1.68 -11.55
C LEU A 12 -0.34 2.14 -10.19
N GLY A 13 0.91 2.61 -10.13
CA GLY A 13 1.51 3.18 -8.93
C GLY A 13 0.76 4.42 -8.43
N VAL A 14 0.36 5.30 -9.35
CA VAL A 14 -0.48 6.46 -9.04
C VAL A 14 -1.83 6.00 -8.47
N ALA A 15 -2.48 5.03 -9.09
CA ALA A 15 -3.75 4.49 -8.61
C ALA A 15 -3.63 3.83 -7.23
N LEU A 16 -2.54 3.08 -7.00
CA LEU A 16 -2.26 2.43 -5.73
C LEU A 16 -2.01 3.46 -4.61
N GLY A 17 -1.18 4.47 -4.87
CA GLY A 17 -0.90 5.54 -3.91
C GLY A 17 -2.09 6.48 -3.68
N ALA A 18 -2.97 6.64 -4.67
CA ALA A 18 -4.22 7.38 -4.51
C ALA A 18 -5.29 6.57 -3.76
N SER A 19 -5.13 5.24 -3.70
CA SER A 19 -6.05 4.37 -2.96
C SER A 19 -5.86 4.57 -1.46
N PRO A 20 -6.89 5.06 -0.77
CA PRO A 20 -6.76 5.36 0.65
C PRO A 20 -6.58 4.07 1.45
N GLY A 21 -5.52 4.03 2.26
CA GLY A 21 -5.15 2.87 3.05
C GLY A 21 -4.36 3.23 4.31
N PRO A 22 -3.95 2.22 5.11
CA PRO A 22 -3.21 2.45 6.37
C PRO A 22 -1.93 3.27 6.18
N VAL A 23 -1.22 3.06 5.07
CA VAL A 23 0.02 3.79 4.76
C VAL A 23 -0.26 5.27 4.52
N GLN A 24 -1.25 5.60 3.67
CA GLN A 24 -1.63 6.97 3.36
C GLN A 24 -2.10 7.73 4.59
N LEU A 25 -2.90 7.07 5.45
CA LEU A 25 -3.32 7.64 6.73
C LEU A 25 -2.15 7.90 7.67
N LEU A 26 -1.18 6.97 7.73
CA LEU A 26 0.04 7.18 8.50
C LEU A 26 0.82 8.38 7.99
N LEU A 27 1.07 8.49 6.68
CA LEU A 27 1.82 9.60 6.08
C LEU A 27 1.17 10.93 6.38
N PHE A 28 -0.15 11.02 6.21
CA PHE A 28 -0.93 12.19 6.58
C PHE A 28 -0.79 12.52 8.06
N SER A 29 -0.96 11.53 8.96
CA SER A 29 -0.87 11.69 10.41
C SER A 29 0.52 12.15 10.84
N GLU A 30 1.60 11.53 10.33
CA GLU A 30 2.97 11.93 10.64
C GLU A 30 3.26 13.37 10.18
N ALA A 31 2.79 13.74 8.99
CA ALA A 31 2.96 15.09 8.45
C ALA A 31 2.14 16.13 9.24
N SER A 32 0.91 15.79 9.66
CA SER A 32 0.07 16.69 10.47
C SER A 32 0.61 16.95 11.87
N ARG A 33 1.35 15.97 12.45
CA ARG A 33 1.94 16.08 13.80
C ARG A 33 3.28 16.78 13.83
N GLY A 34 4.09 16.68 12.78
CA GLY A 34 5.46 17.18 12.80
C GLY A 34 5.94 17.80 11.48
N GLY A 35 4.99 18.21 10.63
CA GLY A 35 5.28 18.86 9.36
C GLY A 35 5.73 17.91 8.28
N ALA A 36 5.96 18.46 7.08
CA ALA A 36 6.32 17.67 5.88
C ALA A 36 7.57 16.79 6.09
N GLY A 37 8.58 17.29 6.80
CA GLY A 37 9.82 16.54 7.05
C GLY A 37 9.59 15.23 7.84
N ARG A 38 8.62 15.22 8.76
CA ARG A 38 8.25 14.01 9.50
C ARG A 38 7.47 13.03 8.61
N GLY A 39 6.52 13.53 7.82
CA GLY A 39 5.80 12.75 6.83
C GLY A 39 6.73 12.13 5.78
N LEU A 40 7.68 12.90 5.24
CA LEU A 40 8.67 12.41 4.27
C LEU A 40 9.56 11.29 4.82
N ARG A 41 9.93 11.34 6.11
CA ARG A 41 10.69 10.24 6.74
C ARG A 41 9.85 8.97 6.82
N ALA A 42 8.57 9.08 7.18
CA ALA A 42 7.66 7.93 7.18
C ALA A 42 7.47 7.36 5.76
N MET A 43 7.30 8.24 4.77
CA MET A 43 7.20 7.87 3.36
C MET A 43 8.48 7.16 2.88
N ALA A 44 9.66 7.66 3.23
CA ALA A 44 10.91 7.01 2.86
C ALA A 44 11.00 5.58 3.42
N GLY A 45 10.59 5.35 4.67
CA GLY A 45 10.53 4.01 5.25
C GLY A 45 9.52 3.10 4.54
N ALA A 46 8.32 3.61 4.26
CA ALA A 46 7.27 2.87 3.58
C ALA A 46 7.70 2.49 2.14
N ASN A 47 8.14 3.47 1.36
CA ASN A 47 8.50 3.26 -0.04
C ASN A 47 9.77 2.43 -0.22
N ALA A 48 10.75 2.56 0.69
CA ALA A 48 11.93 1.69 0.69
C ALA A 48 11.54 0.22 0.94
N THR A 49 10.64 -0.04 1.88
CA THR A 49 10.16 -1.39 2.18
C THR A 49 9.36 -1.98 1.03
N PHE A 50 8.39 -1.24 0.52
CA PHE A 50 7.58 -1.68 -0.61
C PHE A 50 8.44 -1.89 -1.87
N GLY A 51 9.36 -0.96 -2.14
CA GLY A 51 10.30 -1.04 -3.25
C GLY A 51 11.22 -2.25 -3.15
N LEU A 52 11.76 -2.54 -1.96
CA LEU A 52 12.55 -3.74 -1.73
C LEU A 52 11.73 -5.02 -2.01
N MET A 53 10.49 -5.09 -1.53
CA MET A 53 9.63 -6.24 -1.79
C MET A 53 9.36 -6.43 -3.29
N MET A 54 9.09 -5.34 -4.03
CA MET A 54 8.91 -5.38 -5.48
C MET A 54 10.17 -5.74 -6.24
N LEU A 55 11.34 -5.24 -5.81
CA LEU A 55 12.63 -5.59 -6.42
C LEU A 55 13.01 -7.05 -6.17
N LEU A 56 12.74 -7.58 -4.98
CA LEU A 56 12.92 -9.01 -4.68
C LEU A 56 12.01 -9.88 -5.56
N LEU A 57 10.78 -9.43 -5.79
CA LEU A 57 9.86 -10.08 -6.72
C LEU A 57 10.42 -10.07 -8.15
N ALA A 58 10.94 -8.94 -8.63
CA ALA A 58 11.55 -8.81 -9.95
C ALA A 58 12.87 -9.58 -10.09
N ALA A 59 13.62 -9.77 -9.01
CA ALA A 59 14.92 -10.47 -9.02
C ALA A 59 14.82 -12.00 -9.16
N GLY A 60 13.62 -12.57 -9.14
CA GLY A 60 13.46 -13.97 -9.45
C GLY A 60 12.73 -14.81 -8.40
N LEU A 61 12.18 -14.22 -7.34
CA LEU A 61 11.15 -14.89 -6.54
C LEU A 61 9.85 -15.11 -7.32
N SER A 62 9.72 -14.48 -8.50
CA SER A 62 8.65 -14.68 -9.48
C SER A 62 8.64 -16.07 -10.14
N SER A 63 9.72 -16.86 -9.99
CA SER A 63 9.76 -18.26 -10.44
C SER A 63 9.02 -19.23 -9.49
N LEU A 64 8.62 -18.75 -8.33
CA LEU A 64 7.70 -19.46 -7.46
C LEU A 64 6.28 -19.03 -7.86
N GLU A 65 5.69 -19.69 -8.88
CA GLU A 65 4.27 -19.57 -9.11
C GLU A 65 3.55 -19.97 -7.82
N PRO A 66 2.91 -19.05 -7.10
CA PRO A 66 2.21 -19.41 -5.88
C PRO A 66 1.02 -20.27 -6.32
N GLY A 67 1.06 -21.56 -5.96
CA GLY A 67 -0.01 -22.49 -6.28
C GLY A 67 -1.37 -21.94 -5.84
N GLU A 68 -2.44 -22.37 -6.49
CA GLU A 68 -3.82 -21.89 -6.24
C GLU A 68 -4.18 -21.88 -4.75
N THR A 69 -3.73 -22.91 -4.00
CA THR A 69 -3.94 -23.02 -2.56
C THR A 69 -3.29 -21.86 -1.80
N PHE A 70 -2.07 -21.47 -2.14
CA PHE A 70 -1.39 -20.34 -1.51
C PHE A 70 -2.12 -19.03 -1.79
N GLN A 71 -2.56 -18.80 -3.04
CA GLN A 71 -3.33 -17.61 -3.41
C GLN A 71 -4.67 -17.54 -2.66
N ARG A 72 -5.37 -18.68 -2.50
CA ARG A 72 -6.61 -18.77 -1.71
C ARG A 72 -6.36 -18.40 -0.24
N VAL A 73 -5.35 -18.99 0.37
CA VAL A 73 -4.99 -18.73 1.77
C VAL A 73 -4.65 -17.25 1.97
N VAL A 74 -3.84 -16.65 1.09
CA VAL A 74 -3.49 -15.22 1.17
C VAL A 74 -4.73 -14.33 1.01
N LYS A 75 -5.65 -14.66 0.07
CA LYS A 75 -6.90 -13.90 -0.11
C LYS A 75 -7.78 -13.96 1.14
N VAL A 76 -7.95 -15.15 1.73
CA VAL A 76 -8.80 -15.35 2.91
C VAL A 76 -8.20 -14.67 4.14
N ILE A 77 -6.92 -14.90 4.43
CA ILE A 77 -6.26 -14.31 5.60
C ILE A 77 -6.17 -12.79 5.43
N GLY A 78 -5.73 -12.31 4.26
CA GLY A 78 -5.62 -10.88 3.97
C GLY A 78 -6.99 -10.18 4.01
N GLY A 79 -8.02 -10.82 3.45
CA GLY A 79 -9.39 -10.31 3.49
C GLY A 79 -9.95 -10.26 4.90
N ALA A 80 -9.79 -11.31 5.70
CA ALA A 80 -10.20 -11.34 7.10
C ALA A 80 -9.51 -10.26 7.94
N PHE A 81 -8.22 -10.03 7.70
CA PHE A 81 -7.47 -8.97 8.37
C PHE A 81 -7.93 -7.57 7.95
N LEU A 82 -8.27 -7.34 6.68
CA LEU A 82 -8.87 -6.07 6.24
C LEU A 82 -10.22 -5.80 6.90
N VAL A 83 -11.06 -6.84 7.03
CA VAL A 83 -12.33 -6.74 7.77
C VAL A 83 -12.09 -6.43 9.24
N PHE A 84 -11.11 -7.09 9.86
CA PHE A 84 -10.72 -6.80 11.25
C PHE A 84 -10.31 -5.34 11.43
N LEU A 85 -9.42 -4.82 10.57
CA LEU A 85 -8.98 -3.41 10.61
C LEU A 85 -10.13 -2.43 10.37
N ALA A 86 -11.04 -2.76 9.45
CA ALA A 86 -12.22 -1.93 9.18
C ALA A 86 -13.15 -1.86 10.38
N VAL A 87 -13.43 -3.00 11.03
CA VAL A 87 -14.26 -3.08 12.23
C VAL A 87 -13.61 -2.34 13.40
N ASP A 88 -12.30 -2.49 13.57
CA ASP A 88 -11.53 -1.80 14.60
C ASP A 88 -11.58 -0.28 14.41
N ALA A 89 -11.34 0.21 13.18
CA ALA A 89 -11.42 1.62 12.84
C ALA A 89 -12.81 2.23 13.11
N ILE A 90 -13.89 1.48 12.82
CA ILE A 90 -15.27 1.92 13.06
C ILE A 90 -15.60 1.91 14.56
N ARG A 91 -15.21 0.84 15.29
CA ARG A 91 -15.53 0.68 16.71
C ARG A 91 -14.84 1.73 17.59
N GLU A 92 -13.61 2.06 17.27
CA GLU A 92 -12.84 2.99 18.11
C GLU A 92 -13.13 4.45 17.78
N GLY A 93 -13.79 4.74 16.64
CA GLY A 93 -14.00 6.12 16.16
C GLY A 93 -12.70 6.92 16.14
N ARG A 94 -11.57 6.21 16.09
CA ARG A 94 -10.23 6.70 16.35
C ARG A 94 -9.25 6.16 15.30
N ARG A 95 -8.23 6.91 15.12
CA ARG A 95 -7.03 6.69 14.32
C ARG A 95 -6.52 5.24 14.48
N PRO A 96 -5.98 4.61 13.42
CA PRO A 96 -5.35 3.29 13.53
C PRO A 96 -4.27 3.29 14.61
N GLN A 97 -4.58 2.74 15.79
CA GLN A 97 -3.70 2.79 16.96
C GLN A 97 -2.47 1.89 16.81
N VAL A 98 -2.55 0.83 16.01
CA VAL A 98 -1.45 -0.14 15.87
C VAL A 98 -0.12 0.51 15.46
N VAL A 99 -0.17 1.63 14.72
CA VAL A 99 1.04 2.37 14.33
C VAL A 99 1.33 3.55 15.26
N ASP A 100 0.32 4.03 16.00
CA ASP A 100 0.47 5.16 16.94
C ASP A 100 1.22 4.77 18.21
N ASP A 101 1.06 3.54 18.70
CA ASP A 101 1.73 3.02 19.89
C ASP A 101 3.22 2.70 19.68
N LEU A 102 3.68 2.65 18.43
CA LEU A 102 5.10 2.52 18.13
C LEU A 102 5.82 3.83 18.48
N ARG A 103 6.36 3.92 19.69
CA ARG A 103 7.32 4.95 20.10
C ARG A 103 8.59 4.79 19.27
N GLY A 104 8.60 5.32 18.03
CA GLY A 104 9.70 5.11 17.10
C GLY A 104 9.92 6.26 16.14
N HIS A 105 11.04 6.21 15.46
CA HIS A 105 11.37 7.13 14.38
C HIS A 105 10.32 7.00 13.25
N PRO A 106 9.88 8.10 12.61
CA PRO A 106 8.85 8.07 11.57
C PRO A 106 9.10 7.04 10.44
N SER A 107 10.36 6.87 10.03
CA SER A 107 10.74 5.86 9.02
C SER A 107 10.41 4.43 9.47
N VAL A 108 10.65 4.10 10.74
CA VAL A 108 10.32 2.76 11.28
C VAL A 108 8.82 2.54 11.26
N ARG A 109 8.03 3.56 11.56
CA ARG A 109 6.57 3.48 11.48
C ARG A 109 6.10 3.24 10.04
N GLY A 110 6.74 3.88 9.06
CA GLY A 110 6.51 3.63 7.64
C GLY A 110 6.82 2.19 7.23
N ILE A 111 7.97 1.65 7.66
CA ILE A 111 8.36 0.25 7.44
C ILE A 111 7.29 -0.70 8.00
N VAL A 112 6.94 -0.51 9.27
CA VAL A 112 5.96 -1.37 9.97
C VAL A 112 4.59 -1.28 9.32
N ALA A 113 4.16 -0.08 8.90
CA ALA A 113 2.88 0.10 8.23
C ALA A 113 2.78 -0.70 6.93
N VAL A 114 3.86 -0.80 6.16
CA VAL A 114 3.91 -1.63 4.94
C VAL A 114 3.95 -3.11 5.27
N LEU A 115 4.80 -3.51 6.21
CA LEU A 115 4.95 -4.93 6.61
C LEU A 115 3.68 -5.50 7.24
N LEU A 116 2.91 -4.70 7.95
CA LEU A 116 1.63 -5.11 8.54
C LEU A 116 0.43 -4.87 7.63
N ASN A 117 0.63 -4.29 6.43
CA ASN A 117 -0.46 -4.03 5.50
C ASN A 117 -0.78 -5.25 4.63
N PRO A 118 -1.88 -5.96 4.86
CA PRO A 118 -2.22 -7.14 4.07
C PRO A 118 -2.52 -6.79 2.60
N GLY A 119 -2.97 -5.56 2.32
CA GLY A 119 -3.19 -5.09 0.95
C GLY A 119 -1.92 -5.12 0.11
N VAL A 120 -0.75 -4.87 0.74
CA VAL A 120 0.56 -4.98 0.07
C VAL A 120 0.83 -6.41 -0.37
N TYR A 121 0.59 -7.40 0.49
CA TYR A 121 0.81 -8.81 0.15
C TYR A 121 -0.15 -9.31 -0.92
N VAL A 122 -1.42 -8.89 -0.86
CA VAL A 122 -2.40 -9.18 -1.90
C VAL A 122 -1.95 -8.57 -3.24
N PHE A 123 -1.52 -7.31 -3.22
CA PHE A 123 -0.99 -6.64 -4.41
C PHE A 123 0.23 -7.37 -4.98
N LEU A 124 1.21 -7.72 -4.14
CA LEU A 124 2.40 -8.46 -4.56
C LEU A 124 2.05 -9.83 -5.15
N ALA A 125 1.15 -10.59 -4.52
CA ALA A 125 0.76 -11.91 -4.95
C ALA A 125 -0.13 -11.93 -6.23
N THR A 126 -0.67 -10.80 -6.63
CA THR A 126 -1.58 -10.68 -7.78
C THR A 126 -1.04 -9.71 -8.83
N THR A 127 -1.41 -8.46 -8.74
CA THR A 127 -1.07 -7.43 -9.73
C THR A 127 0.44 -7.19 -9.82
N GLY A 128 1.15 -7.18 -8.69
CA GLY A 128 2.60 -7.02 -8.65
C GLY A 128 3.32 -8.12 -9.42
N THR A 129 2.94 -9.39 -9.16
CA THR A 129 3.49 -10.54 -9.90
C THR A 129 3.15 -10.48 -11.39
N ALA A 130 1.89 -10.15 -11.75
CA ALA A 130 1.48 -10.06 -13.16
C ALA A 130 2.27 -8.99 -13.92
N VAL A 131 2.44 -7.81 -13.34
CA VAL A 131 3.19 -6.69 -13.96
C VAL A 131 4.66 -7.02 -14.12
N VAL A 132 5.28 -7.65 -13.09
CA VAL A 132 6.69 -8.06 -13.15
C VAL A 132 6.87 -9.17 -14.18
N ALA A 133 6.00 -10.18 -14.20
CA ALA A 133 6.07 -11.28 -15.16
C ALA A 133 5.97 -10.77 -16.59
N SER A 134 4.97 -9.91 -16.91
CA SER A 134 4.85 -9.31 -18.24
C SER A 134 6.11 -8.53 -18.65
N ALA A 135 6.73 -7.79 -17.72
CA ALA A 135 7.94 -7.07 -18.00
C ALA A 135 9.14 -8.00 -18.23
N VAL A 136 9.22 -9.11 -17.50
CA VAL A 136 10.28 -10.13 -17.71
C VAL A 136 10.10 -10.80 -19.06
N ASP A 137 8.87 -11.16 -19.44
CA ASP A 137 8.55 -11.85 -20.70
C ASP A 137 8.87 -10.97 -21.92
N GLU A 138 8.60 -9.65 -21.85
CA GLU A 138 8.85 -8.73 -22.98
C GLU A 138 10.28 -8.21 -23.07
N GLY A 139 10.99 -8.02 -21.97
CA GLY A 139 12.30 -7.37 -21.99
C GLY A 139 13.27 -7.82 -20.90
N GLY A 140 12.98 -8.97 -20.29
CA GLY A 140 13.83 -9.57 -19.27
C GLY A 140 13.90 -8.76 -17.97
N ARG A 141 14.86 -9.12 -17.14
CA ARG A 141 15.04 -8.49 -15.81
C ARG A 141 15.28 -6.99 -15.85
N GLY A 142 15.90 -6.48 -16.91
CA GLY A 142 16.17 -5.05 -17.06
C GLY A 142 14.86 -4.26 -17.17
N LEU A 143 13.93 -4.70 -18.02
CA LEU A 143 12.63 -4.07 -18.14
C LEU A 143 11.80 -4.20 -16.87
N ALA A 144 11.87 -5.34 -16.17
CA ALA A 144 11.19 -5.55 -14.91
C ALA A 144 11.65 -4.55 -13.82
N ILE A 145 12.96 -4.29 -13.72
CA ILE A 145 13.49 -3.28 -12.79
C ILE A 145 12.99 -1.87 -13.15
N VAL A 146 13.03 -1.49 -14.43
CA VAL A 146 12.51 -0.20 -14.88
C VAL A 146 11.01 -0.06 -14.57
N THR A 147 10.26 -1.12 -14.77
CA THR A 147 8.82 -1.19 -14.48
C THR A 147 8.53 -1.00 -12.99
N VAL A 148 9.30 -1.67 -12.11
CA VAL A 148 9.20 -1.50 -10.65
C VAL A 148 9.53 -0.06 -10.25
N VAL A 149 10.59 0.52 -10.81
CA VAL A 149 10.96 1.91 -10.52
C VAL A 149 9.84 2.87 -10.98
N ALA A 150 9.27 2.67 -12.15
CA ALA A 150 8.16 3.49 -12.65
C ALA A 150 6.94 3.41 -11.73
N LEU A 151 6.59 2.21 -11.27
CA LEU A 151 5.51 1.99 -10.30
C LEU A 151 5.79 2.74 -8.99
N LEU A 152 7.01 2.63 -8.45
CA LEU A 152 7.42 3.31 -7.22
C LEU A 152 7.37 4.83 -7.35
N VAL A 153 7.74 5.37 -8.51
CA VAL A 153 7.62 6.81 -8.78
C VAL A 153 6.16 7.24 -8.73
N GLY A 154 5.25 6.45 -9.32
CA GLY A 154 3.80 6.71 -9.26
C GLY A 154 3.26 6.70 -7.84
N VAL A 155 3.61 5.68 -7.03
CA VAL A 155 3.26 5.61 -5.61
C VAL A 155 3.81 6.81 -4.84
N SER A 156 5.10 7.12 -5.02
CA SER A 156 5.77 8.21 -4.31
C SER A 156 5.17 9.58 -4.63
N LEU A 157 4.65 9.78 -5.84
CA LEU A 157 3.97 11.00 -6.23
C LEU A 157 2.70 11.21 -5.38
N MET A 158 1.86 10.18 -5.24
CA MET A 158 0.64 10.26 -4.45
C MET A 158 0.92 10.31 -2.94
N ASP A 159 1.89 9.56 -2.47
CA ASP A 159 2.34 9.62 -1.06
C ASP A 159 2.85 11.02 -0.71
N SER A 160 3.58 11.67 -1.63
CA SER A 160 4.00 13.07 -1.45
C SER A 160 2.81 14.02 -1.35
N ALA A 161 1.77 13.81 -2.14
CA ALA A 161 0.54 14.58 -2.04
C ALA A 161 -0.12 14.40 -0.65
N MET A 162 -0.16 13.17 -0.12
CA MET A 162 -0.67 12.90 1.24
C MET A 162 0.16 13.57 2.33
N VAL A 163 1.49 13.58 2.18
CA VAL A 163 2.39 14.29 3.11
C VAL A 163 2.13 15.80 3.07
N LEU A 164 1.98 16.39 1.88
CA LEU A 164 1.71 17.83 1.73
C LEU A 164 0.33 18.20 2.30
N LEU A 165 -0.70 17.39 2.05
CA LEU A 165 -2.01 17.56 2.64
C LEU A 165 -1.96 17.49 4.17
N GLY A 166 -1.23 16.51 4.72
CA GLY A 166 -1.03 16.36 6.16
C GLY A 166 -0.29 17.56 6.77
N ALA A 167 0.76 18.03 6.12
CA ALA A 167 1.52 19.20 6.59
C ALA A 167 0.68 20.50 6.56
N GLY A 168 -0.28 20.59 5.65
CA GLY A 168 -1.25 21.70 5.57
C GLY A 168 -2.47 21.53 6.47
N ALA A 169 -2.59 20.42 7.19
CA ALA A 169 -3.81 20.01 7.91
C ALA A 169 -4.26 20.93 9.05
N HIS A 170 -3.45 21.89 9.47
CA HIS A 170 -3.90 22.96 10.39
C HIS A 170 -5.10 23.76 9.86
N ARG A 171 -5.45 23.57 8.56
CA ARG A 171 -6.61 24.17 7.90
C ARG A 171 -7.75 23.18 7.63
N VAL A 172 -7.56 21.91 7.95
CA VAL A 172 -8.56 20.84 7.67
C VAL A 172 -9.35 20.56 8.93
N SER A 173 -10.70 20.62 8.83
CA SER A 173 -11.57 20.39 9.98
C SER A 173 -11.49 18.92 10.43
N GLU A 174 -11.54 18.67 11.75
CA GLU A 174 -11.60 17.32 12.33
C GLU A 174 -12.77 16.49 11.78
N ARG A 175 -13.84 17.17 11.35
CA ARG A 175 -15.00 16.53 10.74
C ARG A 175 -14.67 15.91 9.39
N PHE A 176 -13.86 16.60 8.56
CA PHE A 176 -13.43 16.07 7.28
C PHE A 176 -12.55 14.83 7.46
N LEU A 177 -11.62 14.87 8.43
CA LEU A 177 -10.73 13.75 8.74
C LEU A 177 -11.52 12.52 9.22
N ARG A 178 -12.55 12.73 10.04
CA ARG A 178 -13.47 11.67 10.48
C ARG A 178 -14.20 11.04 9.30
N ILE A 179 -14.85 11.84 8.47
CA ILE A 179 -15.58 11.37 7.30
C ILE A 179 -14.65 10.57 6.37
N LEU A 180 -13.43 11.08 6.13
CA LEU A 180 -12.44 10.39 5.33
C LEU A 180 -12.09 9.03 5.95
N SER A 181 -11.79 8.98 7.25
CA SER A 181 -11.49 7.74 7.97
C SER A 181 -12.64 6.73 7.88
N ASP A 182 -13.89 7.17 8.06
CA ASP A 182 -15.06 6.29 7.99
C ASP A 182 -15.28 5.73 6.58
N VAL A 183 -15.15 6.57 5.56
CA VAL A 183 -15.23 6.13 4.14
C VAL A 183 -14.16 5.09 3.83
N LEU A 184 -12.92 5.31 4.33
CA LEU A 184 -11.81 4.38 4.15
C LEU A 184 -12.05 3.05 4.85
N ALA A 185 -12.54 3.09 6.09
CA ALA A 185 -12.85 1.89 6.85
C ALA A 185 -13.94 1.05 6.15
N VAL A 186 -15.00 1.70 5.64
CA VAL A 186 -16.05 1.02 4.86
C VAL A 186 -15.49 0.41 3.57
N ALA A 187 -14.67 1.16 2.82
CA ALA A 187 -14.05 0.66 1.59
C ALA A 187 -13.12 -0.55 1.86
N MET A 188 -12.31 -0.47 2.92
CA MET A 188 -11.44 -1.58 3.35
C MET A 188 -12.26 -2.81 3.78
N GLY A 189 -13.34 -2.60 4.53
CA GLY A 189 -14.23 -3.68 4.95
C GLY A 189 -14.89 -4.37 3.76
N ALA A 190 -15.40 -3.60 2.80
CA ALA A 190 -16.01 -4.13 1.58
C ALA A 190 -14.99 -4.93 0.74
N LEU A 191 -13.78 -4.40 0.57
CA LEU A 191 -12.69 -5.10 -0.13
C LEU A 191 -12.29 -6.38 0.60
N GLY A 192 -12.18 -6.33 1.94
CA GLY A 192 -11.88 -7.50 2.75
C GLY A 192 -12.91 -8.61 2.61
N VAL A 193 -14.20 -8.29 2.68
CA VAL A 193 -15.28 -9.25 2.46
C VAL A 193 -15.22 -9.82 1.05
N TRP A 194 -15.01 -8.98 0.03
CA TRP A 194 -14.88 -9.43 -1.34
C TRP A 194 -13.71 -10.42 -1.54
N LEU A 195 -12.56 -10.14 -0.92
CA LEU A 195 -11.39 -11.03 -0.96
C LEU A 195 -11.65 -12.37 -0.28
N VAL A 196 -12.30 -12.37 0.90
CA VAL A 196 -12.68 -13.60 1.62
C VAL A 196 -13.61 -14.45 0.75
N VAL A 197 -14.67 -13.84 0.21
CA VAL A 197 -15.62 -14.55 -0.68
C VAL A 197 -14.90 -15.13 -1.90
N ARG A 198 -14.05 -14.35 -2.58
CA ARG A 198 -13.26 -14.82 -3.71
C ARG A 198 -12.24 -15.90 -3.35
N GLY A 199 -11.70 -15.87 -2.14
CA GLY A 199 -10.78 -16.91 -1.65
C GLY A 199 -11.48 -18.23 -1.32
N ILE A 200 -12.76 -18.19 -0.93
CA ILE A 200 -13.56 -19.40 -0.59
C ILE A 200 -14.19 -20.02 -1.85
N VAL A 201 -14.71 -19.18 -2.74
CA VAL A 201 -15.54 -19.64 -3.90
C VAL A 201 -14.68 -19.94 -5.13
N GLY A 202 -13.52 -19.36 -5.26
CA GLY A 202 -12.71 -19.50 -6.48
C GLY A 202 -11.30 -19.80 -6.24
#